data_f41a55a8e56335d1fe5d70a46e4e3b1c
#
_entry.id   f41a55a8e56335d1fe5d70a46e4e3b1c
#
_cell.length_a   1.000
_cell.length_b   1.000
_cell.length_c   1.000
_cell.angle_alpha   90.00
_cell.angle_beta   90.00
_cell.angle_gamma   90.00
#
_symmetry.space_group_name_H-M   'P 1'
#
loop_
_entity.id
_entity.type
_entity.pdbx_description
1 polymer ?
#
loop_
_entity_poly.entity_id
_entity_poly.type
_entity_poly.pdbx_seq_one_letter_code
_entity_poly.pdbx_strand_id
1 'polypeptide(L)'
;MDGRYVLIVEDDALLRELLATALESWGYTVQTASNAADAKRLFKMSDPDGVILDVDLGPGLNGFDLAHILLESAPATAIVFLTNIPDSRFVEVDPDGLPTGIAYLRKSALSDLNLLASALDVTMRGEVTNELRHDRDKNRPFANLTKKQIEVLRLMSQGKSNAQIANIRGTSIKAVEDAIRRACEAIGVDNSVDGNTRTSAVAKYLSVTGLIKPSATVK
;
A
#
# COMPACT_ATOMS: atom_id res chain seq x y z
N MET A 1 12.70 2.24 -26.69
CA MET A 1 12.36 3.14 -25.55
C MET A 1 13.67 3.52 -24.89
N ASP A 2 14.42 4.40 -25.54
CA ASP A 2 15.79 4.65 -25.13
C ASP A 2 15.86 5.52 -23.87
N GLY A 3 16.46 4.97 -22.83
CA GLY A 3 17.07 5.72 -21.76
C GLY A 3 16.15 6.29 -20.65
N ARG A 4 14.87 5.89 -20.56
CA ARG A 4 14.02 6.34 -19.45
C ARG A 4 14.53 5.77 -18.13
N TYR A 5 14.65 6.64 -17.14
CA TYR A 5 15.19 6.30 -15.83
C TYR A 5 14.08 5.99 -14.85
N VAL A 6 14.14 4.83 -14.19
CA VAL A 6 13.11 4.38 -13.25
C VAL A 6 13.74 4.05 -11.90
N LEU A 7 13.17 4.58 -10.84
CA LEU A 7 13.49 4.20 -9.46
C LEU A 7 12.44 3.21 -8.93
N ILE A 8 12.88 2.04 -8.47
CA ILE A 8 12.03 1.06 -7.77
C ILE A 8 12.28 1.19 -6.27
N VAL A 9 11.19 1.37 -5.51
CA VAL A 9 11.24 1.43 -4.05
C VAL A 9 10.38 0.31 -3.48
N GLU A 10 11.02 -0.74 -3.01
CA GLU A 10 10.41 -1.99 -2.56
C GLU A 10 11.27 -2.60 -1.46
N ASP A 11 10.71 -2.93 -0.30
CA ASP A 11 11.47 -3.50 0.81
C ASP A 11 11.73 -5.01 0.64
N ASP A 12 10.86 -5.74 -0.06
CA ASP A 12 11.09 -7.14 -0.41
C ASP A 12 12.22 -7.26 -1.45
N ALA A 13 13.33 -7.88 -1.06
CA ALA A 13 14.52 -7.98 -1.90
C ALA A 13 14.28 -8.80 -3.17
N LEU A 14 13.51 -9.90 -3.06
CA LEU A 14 13.23 -10.76 -4.20
C LEU A 14 12.35 -10.07 -5.24
N LEU A 15 11.27 -9.44 -4.78
CA LEU A 15 10.37 -8.69 -5.66
C LEU A 15 11.10 -7.51 -6.31
N ARG A 16 11.89 -6.77 -5.54
CA ARG A 16 12.68 -5.64 -6.03
C ARG A 16 13.62 -6.05 -7.17
N GLU A 17 14.33 -7.18 -7.01
CA GLU A 17 15.25 -7.69 -8.03
C GLU A 17 14.51 -8.21 -9.27
N LEU A 18 13.38 -8.89 -9.08
CA LEU A 18 12.52 -9.34 -10.18
C LEU A 18 12.01 -8.17 -11.02
N LEU A 19 11.52 -7.12 -10.37
CA LEU A 19 11.02 -5.92 -11.03
C LEU A 19 12.14 -5.19 -11.79
N ALA A 20 13.33 -5.07 -11.19
CA ALA A 20 14.48 -4.45 -11.84
C ALA A 20 14.87 -5.21 -13.11
N THR A 21 15.05 -6.53 -13.01
CA THR A 21 15.38 -7.38 -14.16
C THR A 21 14.36 -7.26 -15.28
N ALA A 22 13.07 -7.25 -14.95
CA ALA A 22 12.00 -7.13 -15.94
C ALA A 22 12.05 -5.77 -16.66
N LEU A 23 12.17 -4.66 -15.92
CA LEU A 23 12.22 -3.33 -16.51
C LEU A 23 13.49 -3.10 -17.36
N GLU A 24 14.64 -3.61 -16.91
CA GLU A 24 15.87 -3.56 -17.68
C GLU A 24 15.75 -4.32 -19.01
N SER A 25 15.07 -5.47 -18.99
CA SER A 25 14.81 -6.25 -20.22
C SER A 25 13.93 -5.51 -21.23
N TRP A 26 13.14 -4.54 -20.77
CA TRP A 26 12.33 -3.64 -21.63
C TRP A 26 13.04 -2.33 -22.01
N GLY A 27 14.32 -2.18 -21.64
CA GLY A 27 15.16 -1.05 -22.04
C GLY A 27 15.08 0.16 -21.12
N TYR A 28 14.57 0.01 -19.90
CA TYR A 28 14.67 1.05 -18.87
C TYR A 28 16.05 1.02 -18.21
N THR A 29 16.52 2.19 -17.78
CA THR A 29 17.64 2.28 -16.83
C THR A 29 17.06 2.27 -15.42
N VAL A 30 17.44 1.30 -14.59
CA VAL A 30 16.81 1.07 -13.30
C VAL A 30 17.76 1.32 -12.13
N GLN A 31 17.27 2.03 -11.13
CA GLN A 31 17.85 2.03 -9.77
C GLN A 31 16.86 1.48 -8.76
N THR A 32 17.36 0.94 -7.67
CA THR A 32 16.53 0.32 -6.64
C THR A 32 16.85 0.87 -5.25
N ALA A 33 15.82 1.01 -4.43
CA ALA A 33 15.91 1.35 -3.02
C ALA A 33 15.07 0.39 -2.18
N SER A 34 15.52 0.06 -0.99
CA SER A 34 14.80 -0.83 -0.07
C SER A 34 14.00 -0.07 1.00
N ASN A 35 14.10 1.23 1.06
CA ASN A 35 13.47 2.09 2.06
C ASN A 35 13.37 3.54 1.58
N ALA A 36 12.57 4.34 2.28
CA ALA A 36 12.32 5.73 1.92
C ALA A 36 13.57 6.64 2.00
N ALA A 37 14.51 6.36 2.89
CA ALA A 37 15.71 7.18 3.05
C ALA A 37 16.65 7.04 1.84
N ASP A 38 16.91 5.81 1.41
CA ASP A 38 17.70 5.52 0.22
C ASP A 38 16.98 6.02 -1.04
N ALA A 39 15.67 5.86 -1.13
CA ALA A 39 14.88 6.34 -2.24
C ALA A 39 15.02 7.85 -2.44
N LYS A 40 14.89 8.65 -1.38
CA LYS A 40 15.09 10.12 -1.44
C LYS A 40 16.49 10.50 -1.92
N ARG A 41 17.52 9.79 -1.43
CA ARG A 41 18.90 10.03 -1.84
C ARG A 41 19.12 9.74 -3.32
N LEU A 42 18.66 8.57 -3.78
CA LEU A 42 18.79 8.15 -5.18
C LEU A 42 17.96 9.05 -6.10
N PHE A 43 16.73 9.37 -5.75
CA PHE A 43 15.87 10.27 -6.50
C PHE A 43 16.53 11.61 -6.80
N LYS A 44 17.14 12.23 -5.76
CA LYS A 44 17.84 13.50 -5.91
C LYS A 44 19.10 13.40 -6.78
N MET A 45 19.74 12.23 -6.82
CA MET A 45 20.98 12.03 -7.58
C MET A 45 20.71 11.70 -9.06
N SER A 46 19.62 11.02 -9.35
CA SER A 46 19.35 10.45 -10.69
C SER A 46 18.21 11.12 -11.44
N ASP A 47 17.38 11.92 -10.78
CA ASP A 47 16.21 12.61 -11.37
C ASP A 47 15.38 11.66 -12.26
N PRO A 48 14.77 10.60 -11.71
CA PRO A 48 14.12 9.57 -12.51
C PRO A 48 12.84 10.09 -13.17
N ASP A 49 12.56 9.61 -14.41
CA ASP A 49 11.30 9.89 -15.13
C ASP A 49 10.09 9.27 -14.43
N GLY A 50 10.31 8.14 -13.74
CA GLY A 50 9.25 7.44 -13.02
C GLY A 50 9.73 6.69 -11.77
N VAL A 51 8.80 6.50 -10.85
CA VAL A 51 9.02 5.75 -9.61
C VAL A 51 7.97 4.66 -9.47
N ILE A 52 8.41 3.43 -9.29
CA ILE A 52 7.55 2.33 -8.83
C ILE A 52 7.73 2.24 -7.33
N LEU A 53 6.64 2.32 -6.58
CA LEU A 53 6.68 2.59 -5.15
C LEU A 53 5.74 1.68 -4.37
N ASP A 54 6.28 0.85 -3.48
CA ASP A 54 5.43 0.20 -2.47
C ASP A 54 5.00 1.21 -1.39
N VAL A 55 3.82 0.98 -0.85
CA VAL A 55 3.29 1.75 0.28
C VAL A 55 3.91 1.29 1.60
N ASP A 56 4.14 -0.01 1.78
CA ASP A 56 4.75 -0.58 2.98
C ASP A 56 6.27 -0.71 2.82
N LEU A 57 7.01 0.28 3.25
CA LEU A 57 8.47 0.33 3.18
C LEU A 57 9.15 -0.04 4.52
N GLY A 58 8.39 -0.61 5.46
CA GLY A 58 8.89 -0.92 6.79
C GLY A 58 8.91 0.31 7.72
N PRO A 59 9.80 0.34 8.72
CA PRO A 59 9.85 1.43 9.70
C PRO A 59 10.20 2.78 9.07
N GLY A 60 9.45 3.82 9.41
CA GLY A 60 9.69 5.19 8.96
C GLY A 60 8.57 5.73 8.08
N LEU A 61 8.93 6.46 7.03
CA LEU A 61 7.98 6.99 6.07
C LEU A 61 7.37 5.86 5.24
N ASN A 62 6.06 5.87 5.06
CA ASN A 62 5.38 5.00 4.12
C ASN A 62 5.48 5.53 2.67
N GLY A 63 5.05 4.74 1.70
CA GLY A 63 5.14 5.12 0.29
C GLY A 63 4.30 6.35 -0.08
N PHE A 64 3.18 6.62 0.61
CA PHE A 64 2.39 7.82 0.35
C PHE A 64 3.11 9.08 0.80
N ASP A 65 3.70 9.05 2.02
CA ASP A 65 4.51 10.15 2.53
C ASP A 65 5.71 10.42 1.61
N LEU A 66 6.35 9.35 1.14
CA LEU A 66 7.46 9.46 0.21
C LEU A 66 7.02 10.06 -1.13
N ALA A 67 5.92 9.57 -1.72
CA ALA A 67 5.39 10.10 -2.98
C ALA A 67 5.11 11.60 -2.89
N HIS A 68 4.53 12.05 -1.77
CA HIS A 68 4.25 13.46 -1.54
C HIS A 68 5.55 14.29 -1.57
N ILE A 69 6.56 13.85 -0.82
CA ILE A 69 7.88 14.51 -0.79
C ILE A 69 8.54 14.56 -2.18
N LEU A 70 8.46 13.47 -2.95
CA LEU A 70 9.05 13.41 -4.28
C LEU A 70 8.34 14.36 -5.25
N LEU A 71 7.00 14.37 -5.25
CA LEU A 71 6.20 15.24 -6.10
C LEU A 71 6.30 16.73 -5.72
N GLU A 72 6.52 17.06 -4.45
CA GLU A 72 6.83 18.44 -4.06
C GLU A 72 8.14 18.94 -4.70
N SER A 73 9.13 18.06 -4.86
CA SER A 73 10.42 18.42 -5.44
C SER A 73 10.45 18.34 -6.97
N ALA A 74 9.71 17.40 -7.55
CA ALA A 74 9.63 17.14 -8.99
C ALA A 74 8.19 16.74 -9.40
N PRO A 75 7.29 17.72 -9.62
CA PRO A 75 5.87 17.46 -9.88
C PRO A 75 5.57 16.68 -11.17
N ALA A 76 6.53 16.64 -12.11
CA ALA A 76 6.39 15.93 -13.37
C ALA A 76 6.77 14.44 -13.30
N THR A 77 7.32 13.97 -12.17
CA THR A 77 7.72 12.58 -12.01
C THR A 77 6.49 11.67 -12.02
N ALA A 78 6.52 10.64 -12.84
CA ALA A 78 5.49 9.62 -12.88
C ALA A 78 5.57 8.72 -11.63
N ILE A 79 4.47 8.51 -10.91
CA ILE A 79 4.44 7.58 -9.78
C ILE A 79 3.45 6.46 -10.05
N VAL A 80 3.93 5.23 -9.93
CA VAL A 80 3.14 4.01 -9.98
C VAL A 80 3.24 3.31 -8.63
N PHE A 81 2.18 3.33 -7.85
CA PHE A 81 2.11 2.48 -6.66
C PHE A 81 1.95 1.03 -7.06
N LEU A 82 2.78 0.17 -6.47
CA LEU A 82 2.69 -1.27 -6.57
C LEU A 82 2.67 -1.85 -5.15
N THR A 83 1.49 -2.20 -4.64
CA THR A 83 1.33 -2.51 -3.23
C THR A 83 0.24 -3.55 -2.95
N ASN A 84 0.29 -4.19 -1.79
CA ASN A 84 -0.80 -5.02 -1.29
C ASN A 84 -1.91 -4.20 -0.61
N ILE A 85 -1.63 -2.97 -0.22
CA ILE A 85 -2.59 -2.09 0.46
C ILE A 85 -3.75 -1.76 -0.50
N PRO A 86 -5.03 -1.97 -0.11
CA PRO A 86 -6.15 -1.75 -1.01
C PRO A 86 -6.40 -0.29 -1.40
N ASP A 87 -6.20 0.63 -0.48
CA ASP A 87 -6.34 2.09 -0.68
C ASP A 87 -5.75 2.88 0.49
N SER A 88 -5.73 4.21 0.38
CA SER A 88 -5.14 5.12 1.38
C SER A 88 -5.78 5.06 2.77
N ARG A 89 -6.99 4.51 2.92
CA ARG A 89 -7.66 4.38 4.23
C ARG A 89 -6.95 3.42 5.19
N PHE A 90 -6.07 2.54 4.67
CA PHE A 90 -5.31 1.56 5.46
C PHE A 90 -4.06 2.14 6.11
N VAL A 91 -3.64 3.32 5.70
CA VAL A 91 -2.46 4.03 6.21
C VAL A 91 -2.90 5.34 6.83
N GLU A 92 -2.19 5.80 7.85
CA GLU A 92 -2.51 7.08 8.51
C GLU A 92 -2.05 8.25 7.65
N VAL A 93 -2.63 8.41 6.45
CA VAL A 93 -2.24 9.48 5.56
C VAL A 93 -3.44 10.16 4.94
N ASP A 94 -3.26 11.45 4.81
CA ASP A 94 -3.89 12.48 4.03
C ASP A 94 -5.42 12.40 3.81
N PRO A 95 -6.15 13.41 4.33
CA PRO A 95 -7.56 13.58 4.04
C PRO A 95 -7.86 13.81 2.55
N ASP A 96 -6.91 14.29 1.76
CA ASP A 96 -7.14 14.69 0.36
C ASP A 96 -6.95 13.54 -0.65
N GLY A 97 -6.54 12.36 -0.18
CA GLY A 97 -6.34 11.18 -1.04
C GLY A 97 -5.08 11.28 -1.91
N LEU A 98 -4.96 10.35 -2.84
CA LEU A 98 -3.83 10.32 -3.76
C LEU A 98 -3.98 11.41 -4.84
N PRO A 99 -2.89 12.08 -5.23
CA PRO A 99 -2.91 13.03 -6.33
C PRO A 99 -3.50 12.44 -7.62
N THR A 100 -3.99 13.30 -8.50
CA THR A 100 -4.37 12.90 -9.86
C THR A 100 -3.12 12.55 -10.68
N GLY A 101 -3.26 11.66 -11.67
CA GLY A 101 -2.12 11.30 -12.53
C GLY A 101 -1.21 10.20 -11.98
N ILE A 102 -1.51 9.63 -10.82
CA ILE A 102 -0.79 8.50 -10.24
C ILE A 102 -1.49 7.19 -10.60
N ALA A 103 -0.76 6.18 -11.04
CA ALA A 103 -1.27 4.82 -11.15
C ALA A 103 -1.18 4.10 -9.79
N TYR A 104 -2.15 3.23 -9.53
CA TYR A 104 -2.23 2.44 -8.29
C TYR A 104 -2.54 0.99 -8.60
N LEU A 105 -1.53 0.15 -8.55
CA LEU A 105 -1.64 -1.27 -8.86
C LEU A 105 -1.54 -2.11 -7.59
N ARG A 106 -2.40 -3.09 -7.47
CA ARG A 106 -2.28 -4.09 -6.40
C ARG A 106 -1.37 -5.23 -6.84
N LYS A 107 -0.38 -5.59 -6.00
CA LYS A 107 0.53 -6.73 -6.24
C LYS A 107 -0.24 -8.02 -6.57
N SER A 108 -1.37 -8.26 -5.90
CA SER A 108 -2.25 -9.43 -6.16
C SER A 108 -2.97 -9.42 -7.52
N ALA A 109 -3.02 -8.28 -8.20
CA ALA A 109 -3.61 -8.15 -9.54
C ALA A 109 -2.57 -8.21 -10.66
N LEU A 110 -1.28 -8.27 -10.31
CA LEU A 110 -0.18 -8.45 -11.26
C LEU A 110 -0.05 -9.92 -11.66
N SER A 111 -0.96 -10.38 -12.52
CA SER A 111 -0.81 -11.65 -13.22
C SER A 111 0.20 -11.59 -14.36
N ASP A 112 0.50 -10.38 -14.85
CA ASP A 112 1.41 -10.10 -15.95
C ASP A 112 2.20 -8.81 -15.66
N LEU A 113 3.53 -8.89 -15.71
CA LEU A 113 4.42 -7.74 -15.55
C LEU A 113 4.28 -6.72 -16.70
N ASN A 114 3.74 -7.11 -17.86
CA ASN A 114 3.44 -6.17 -18.96
C ASN A 114 2.42 -5.09 -18.53
N LEU A 115 1.52 -5.40 -17.59
CA LEU A 115 0.62 -4.40 -17.02
C LEU A 115 1.40 -3.29 -16.29
N LEU A 116 2.46 -3.65 -15.57
CA LEU A 116 3.29 -2.68 -14.87
C LEU A 116 4.04 -1.76 -15.85
N ALA A 117 4.63 -2.33 -16.92
CA ALA A 117 5.29 -1.54 -17.96
C ALA A 117 4.31 -0.59 -18.65
N SER A 118 3.12 -1.08 -18.99
CA SER A 118 2.06 -0.26 -19.58
C SER A 118 1.61 0.86 -18.64
N ALA A 119 1.41 0.55 -17.36
CA ALA A 119 1.02 1.54 -16.36
C ALA A 119 2.09 2.62 -16.19
N LEU A 120 3.37 2.22 -16.15
CA LEU A 120 4.48 3.17 -16.05
C LEU A 120 4.53 4.11 -17.25
N ASP A 121 4.42 3.55 -18.47
CA ASP A 121 4.46 4.34 -19.72
C ASP A 121 3.26 5.30 -19.83
N VAL A 122 2.05 4.84 -19.50
CA VAL A 122 0.84 5.67 -19.46
C VAL A 122 0.94 6.77 -18.40
N THR A 123 1.52 6.45 -17.23
CA THR A 123 1.73 7.44 -16.16
C THR A 123 2.73 8.51 -16.55
N MET A 124 3.84 8.13 -17.20
CA MET A 124 4.84 9.07 -17.73
C MET A 124 4.27 10.01 -18.79
N ARG A 125 3.22 9.62 -19.51
CA ARG A 125 2.50 10.48 -20.45
C ARG A 125 1.39 11.32 -19.83
N GLY A 126 1.10 11.11 -18.53
CA GLY A 126 -0.01 11.80 -17.85
C GLY A 126 -1.40 11.29 -18.24
N GLU A 127 -1.51 10.08 -18.78
CA GLU A 127 -2.74 9.50 -19.36
C GLU A 127 -3.38 8.43 -18.45
N VAL A 128 -3.22 8.52 -17.13
CA VAL A 128 -3.71 7.52 -16.19
C VAL A 128 -5.22 7.40 -16.23
N THR A 129 -5.71 6.20 -16.54
CA THR A 129 -7.13 5.85 -16.56
C THR A 129 -7.60 5.25 -15.24
N ASN A 130 -8.93 5.16 -15.06
CA ASN A 130 -9.51 4.52 -13.86
C ASN A 130 -9.17 3.03 -13.74
N GLU A 131 -8.82 2.36 -14.83
CA GLU A 131 -8.40 0.95 -14.84
C GLU A 131 -7.07 0.74 -14.12
N LEU A 132 -6.20 1.76 -14.11
CA LEU A 132 -4.94 1.77 -13.38
C LEU A 132 -5.07 2.30 -11.94
N ARG A 133 -6.29 2.53 -11.47
CA ARG A 133 -6.62 3.03 -10.14
C ARG A 133 -7.34 1.96 -9.32
N HIS A 134 -6.64 0.86 -9.01
CA HIS A 134 -7.19 -0.25 -8.22
C HIS A 134 -7.65 0.18 -6.81
N ASP A 135 -7.14 1.30 -6.29
CA ASP A 135 -7.62 1.94 -5.06
C ASP A 135 -9.06 2.47 -5.17
N ARG A 136 -9.56 2.71 -6.38
CA ARG A 136 -10.93 3.18 -6.67
C ARG A 136 -11.88 2.06 -7.11
N ASP A 137 -11.38 0.85 -7.31
CA ASP A 137 -12.23 -0.30 -7.67
C ASP A 137 -13.29 -0.53 -6.59
N LYS A 138 -14.55 -0.58 -7.01
CA LYS A 138 -15.68 -0.85 -6.10
C LYS A 138 -15.64 -2.26 -5.50
N ASN A 139 -14.96 -3.17 -6.17
CA ASN A 139 -14.81 -4.57 -5.74
C ASN A 139 -13.50 -4.81 -4.97
N ARG A 140 -12.70 -3.77 -4.71
CA ARG A 140 -11.47 -3.93 -3.93
C ARG A 140 -11.77 -4.46 -2.53
N PRO A 141 -10.84 -5.18 -1.90
CA PRO A 141 -11.02 -5.66 -0.54
C PRO A 141 -11.40 -4.53 0.42
N PHE A 142 -12.39 -4.81 1.27
CA PHE A 142 -12.88 -3.87 2.28
C PHE A 142 -13.41 -2.53 1.72
N ALA A 143 -13.84 -2.51 0.45
CA ALA A 143 -14.42 -1.31 -0.18
C ALA A 143 -15.60 -0.73 0.62
N ASN A 144 -16.38 -1.60 1.24
CA ASN A 144 -17.56 -1.28 2.06
C ASN A 144 -17.24 -0.83 3.50
N LEU A 145 -15.99 -0.91 3.95
CA LEU A 145 -15.59 -0.45 5.28
C LEU A 145 -15.35 1.06 5.31
N THR A 146 -15.70 1.68 6.43
CA THR A 146 -15.30 3.06 6.72
C THR A 146 -13.83 3.11 7.21
N LYS A 147 -13.19 4.29 7.12
CA LYS A 147 -11.84 4.52 7.67
C LYS A 147 -11.74 4.11 9.14
N LYS A 148 -12.78 4.43 9.95
CA LYS A 148 -12.84 4.07 11.38
C LYS A 148 -12.91 2.55 11.61
N GLN A 149 -13.58 1.80 10.76
CA GLN A 149 -13.63 0.34 10.84
C GLN A 149 -12.30 -0.30 10.43
N ILE A 150 -11.66 0.19 9.39
CA ILE A 150 -10.32 -0.24 8.97
C ILE A 150 -9.30 0.01 10.08
N GLU A 151 -9.33 1.19 10.71
CA GLU A 151 -8.46 1.53 11.84
C GLU A 151 -8.63 0.56 13.01
N VAL A 152 -9.87 0.20 13.34
CA VAL A 152 -10.12 -0.79 14.40
C VAL A 152 -9.53 -2.14 14.04
N LEU A 153 -9.71 -2.63 12.82
CA LEU A 153 -9.10 -3.89 12.35
C LEU A 153 -7.57 -3.84 12.40
N ARG A 154 -6.98 -2.72 12.02
CA ARG A 154 -5.53 -2.49 12.11
C ARG A 154 -5.03 -2.57 13.55
N LEU A 155 -5.69 -1.89 14.48
CA LEU A 155 -5.32 -1.95 15.90
C LEU A 155 -5.51 -3.36 16.49
N MET A 156 -6.53 -4.09 16.05
CA MET A 156 -6.71 -5.49 16.40
C MET A 156 -5.57 -6.38 15.88
N SER A 157 -5.12 -6.16 14.65
CA SER A 157 -4.02 -6.93 14.06
C SER A 157 -2.68 -6.66 14.76
N GLN A 158 -2.54 -5.51 15.40
CA GLN A 158 -1.40 -5.18 16.27
C GLN A 158 -1.51 -5.77 17.69
N GLY A 159 -2.51 -6.61 17.96
CA GLY A 159 -2.72 -7.24 19.26
C GLY A 159 -3.32 -6.33 20.34
N LYS A 160 -3.84 -5.14 19.99
CA LYS A 160 -4.41 -4.22 20.99
C LYS A 160 -5.73 -4.77 21.54
N SER A 161 -5.92 -4.71 22.87
CA SER A 161 -7.20 -5.01 23.51
C SER A 161 -8.25 -3.91 23.24
N ASN A 162 -9.54 -4.20 23.47
CA ASN A 162 -10.61 -3.20 23.30
C ASN A 162 -10.39 -1.97 24.19
N ALA A 163 -9.88 -2.14 25.41
CA ALA A 163 -9.54 -1.05 26.31
C ALA A 163 -8.39 -0.17 25.75
N GLN A 164 -7.34 -0.81 25.19
CA GLN A 164 -6.25 -0.07 24.55
C GLN A 164 -6.72 0.68 23.29
N ILE A 165 -7.58 0.06 22.48
CA ILE A 165 -8.17 0.69 21.29
C ILE A 165 -9.03 1.89 21.71
N ALA A 166 -9.85 1.73 22.76
CA ALA A 166 -10.68 2.82 23.29
C ALA A 166 -9.83 4.01 23.74
N ASN A 167 -8.73 3.73 24.47
CA ASN A 167 -7.80 4.76 24.92
C ASN A 167 -7.11 5.48 23.71
N ILE A 168 -6.58 4.73 22.75
CA ILE A 168 -5.92 5.30 21.55
C ILE A 168 -6.89 6.20 20.77
N ARG A 169 -8.15 5.81 20.66
CA ARG A 169 -9.17 6.52 19.90
C ARG A 169 -9.94 7.58 20.68
N GLY A 170 -9.65 7.74 21.97
CA GLY A 170 -10.38 8.69 22.84
C GLY A 170 -11.89 8.40 22.92
N THR A 171 -12.29 7.10 23.00
CA THR A 171 -13.69 6.65 22.98
C THR A 171 -13.98 5.62 24.04
N SER A 172 -15.25 5.17 24.20
CA SER A 172 -15.60 4.13 25.13
C SER A 172 -15.31 2.72 24.61
N ILE A 173 -15.11 1.76 25.54
CA ILE A 173 -14.94 0.34 25.19
C ILE A 173 -16.17 -0.17 24.42
N LYS A 174 -17.38 0.22 24.84
CA LYS A 174 -18.62 -0.15 24.15
C LYS A 174 -18.64 0.34 22.69
N ALA A 175 -18.19 1.57 22.44
CA ALA A 175 -18.11 2.09 21.08
C ALA A 175 -17.11 1.33 20.21
N VAL A 176 -16.00 0.84 20.81
CA VAL A 176 -15.03 -0.05 20.13
C VAL A 176 -15.66 -1.41 19.81
N GLU A 177 -16.35 -2.03 20.76
CA GLU A 177 -17.06 -3.30 20.56
C GLU A 177 -18.09 -3.21 19.43
N ASP A 178 -18.88 -2.15 19.41
CA ASP A 178 -19.84 -1.89 18.34
C ASP A 178 -19.15 -1.64 16.98
N ALA A 179 -17.99 -0.99 16.96
CA ALA A 179 -17.21 -0.79 15.74
C ALA A 179 -16.62 -2.10 15.23
N ILE A 180 -16.09 -2.94 16.12
CA ILE A 180 -15.58 -4.29 15.80
C ILE A 180 -16.71 -5.15 15.22
N ARG A 181 -17.86 -5.21 15.88
CA ARG A 181 -19.01 -5.98 15.41
C ARG A 181 -19.40 -5.58 13.99
N ARG A 182 -19.61 -4.27 13.74
CA ARG A 182 -19.95 -3.76 12.39
C ARG A 182 -18.86 -4.03 11.36
N ALA A 183 -17.58 -3.97 11.74
CA ALA A 183 -16.48 -4.29 10.84
C ALA A 183 -16.48 -5.78 10.47
N CYS A 184 -16.67 -6.68 11.47
CA CYS A 184 -16.77 -8.13 11.24
C CYS A 184 -17.96 -8.49 10.34
N GLU A 185 -19.14 -7.93 10.60
CA GLU A 185 -20.34 -8.11 9.77
C GLU A 185 -20.06 -7.67 8.31
N ALA A 186 -19.47 -6.50 8.12
CA ALA A 186 -19.18 -5.94 6.79
C ALA A 186 -18.15 -6.76 5.99
N ILE A 187 -17.23 -7.46 6.67
CA ILE A 187 -16.26 -8.34 6.01
C ILE A 187 -16.72 -9.81 5.94
N GLY A 188 -17.96 -10.11 6.38
CA GLY A 188 -18.52 -11.46 6.35
C GLY A 188 -17.79 -12.43 7.31
N VAL A 189 -17.36 -11.94 8.47
CA VAL A 189 -16.88 -12.77 9.58
C VAL A 189 -18.02 -12.92 10.56
N ASP A 190 -18.61 -14.10 10.57
CA ASP A 190 -19.78 -14.41 11.38
C ASP A 190 -19.40 -14.68 12.85
N ASN A 191 -20.30 -14.33 13.78
CA ASN A 191 -20.23 -14.69 15.21
C ASN A 191 -20.67 -16.15 15.43
N SER A 192 -20.34 -17.07 14.50
CA SER A 192 -20.71 -18.47 14.65
C SER A 192 -20.04 -19.10 15.88
N VAL A 193 -20.76 -20.03 16.52
CA VAL A 193 -20.50 -20.61 17.84
C VAL A 193 -19.11 -21.26 17.99
N ASP A 194 -18.43 -21.57 16.90
CA ASP A 194 -17.17 -22.33 16.87
C ASP A 194 -15.91 -21.50 16.52
N GLY A 195 -16.02 -20.21 16.26
CA GLY A 195 -14.88 -19.39 15.80
C GLY A 195 -14.60 -18.15 16.66
N ASN A 196 -13.35 -17.91 16.97
CA ASN A 196 -12.92 -16.63 17.53
C ASN A 196 -13.03 -15.53 16.48
N THR A 197 -14.18 -14.86 16.43
CA THR A 197 -14.49 -13.75 15.49
C THR A 197 -13.35 -12.74 15.37
N ARG A 198 -12.71 -12.43 16.51
CA ARG A 198 -11.57 -11.52 16.53
C ARG A 198 -10.38 -12.07 15.73
N THR A 199 -10.02 -13.33 15.94
CA THR A 199 -8.91 -13.98 15.23
C THR A 199 -9.20 -14.07 13.73
N SER A 200 -10.43 -14.44 13.36
CA SER A 200 -10.85 -14.52 11.95
C SER A 200 -10.82 -13.16 11.25
N ALA A 201 -11.26 -12.10 11.93
CA ALA A 201 -11.21 -10.74 11.41
C ALA A 201 -9.76 -10.25 11.21
N VAL A 202 -8.89 -10.53 12.18
CA VAL A 202 -7.45 -10.23 12.09
C VAL A 202 -6.80 -11.01 10.94
N ALA A 203 -7.04 -12.31 10.83
CA ALA A 203 -6.50 -13.14 9.76
C ALA A 203 -6.93 -12.61 8.38
N LYS A 204 -8.21 -12.24 8.23
CA LYS A 204 -8.73 -11.65 6.98
C LYS A 204 -8.11 -10.29 6.67
N TYR A 205 -7.91 -9.44 7.68
CA TYR A 205 -7.21 -8.17 7.52
C TYR A 205 -5.76 -8.37 7.03
N LEU A 206 -5.02 -9.26 7.70
CA LEU A 206 -3.62 -9.56 7.39
C LEU A 206 -3.46 -10.19 5.99
N SER A 207 -4.37 -11.08 5.58
CA SER A 207 -4.35 -11.68 4.24
C SER A 207 -4.55 -10.67 3.12
N VAL A 208 -5.29 -9.60 3.39
CA VAL A 208 -5.56 -8.54 2.40
C VAL A 208 -4.43 -7.53 2.32
N THR A 209 -3.82 -7.18 3.46
CA THR A 209 -2.77 -6.16 3.53
C THR A 209 -1.37 -6.68 3.28
N GLY A 210 -1.18 -8.02 3.27
CA GLY A 210 0.15 -8.63 3.15
C GLY A 210 1.05 -8.44 4.37
N LEU A 211 0.51 -7.91 5.48
CA LEU A 211 1.26 -7.60 6.70
C LEU A 211 1.65 -8.82 7.54
N ILE A 212 1.52 -10.03 7.01
CA ILE A 212 2.17 -11.22 7.59
C ILE A 212 3.63 -11.21 7.13
N LYS A 213 4.42 -10.27 7.63
CA LYS A 213 5.87 -10.48 7.66
C LYS A 213 6.15 -11.36 8.88
N PRO A 214 6.82 -12.53 8.71
CA PRO A 214 7.28 -13.29 9.87
C PRO A 214 8.16 -12.34 10.68
N SER A 215 7.79 -12.12 11.95
CA SER A 215 8.65 -11.37 12.86
C SER A 215 10.02 -12.04 12.84
N ALA A 216 11.05 -11.29 12.48
CA ALA A 216 12.43 -11.74 12.66
C ALA A 216 12.54 -12.13 14.14
N THR A 217 12.74 -13.43 14.37
CA THR A 217 12.96 -13.99 15.71
C THR A 217 14.17 -13.26 16.28
N VAL A 218 13.92 -12.38 17.22
CA VAL A 218 14.99 -11.78 18.03
C VAL A 218 15.59 -12.94 18.81
N LYS A 219 16.82 -13.32 18.46
CA LYS A 219 17.68 -14.16 19.28
C LYS A 219 18.31 -13.31 20.37
#